data_ebce9d85a315bb492d57a2da933dc1ac
#
_entry.id   ebce9d85a315bb492d57a2da933dc1ac
#
_cell.length_a   1.000
_cell.length_b   1.000
_cell.length_c   1.000
_cell.angle_alpha   90.00
_cell.angle_beta   90.00
_cell.angle_gamma   90.00
#
_symmetry.space_group_name_H-M   'P 1'
#
loop_
_entity.id
_entity.type
_entity.pdbx_description
1 polymer ?
#
loop_
_entity_poly.entity_id
_entity_poly.type
_entity_poly.pdbx_seq_one_letter_code
_entity_poly.pdbx_strand_id
1 'polypeptide(L)'
;MSGMLVLAIDTATTDLVAGLVEVRDGQQPQSATALAERVVATRSHNELLVPTVVELLAEAGREFSDLDAVIVGCGPGPFTGLRVGMATASAFGQALGIPVHGVCTHDAVAQLIHADRAGASCLVVTDARRREVYWAHYRDGARIAGPDVVAPAELRIDDAVAVDVLSVPENLREQVLTADIHADDITYVAPRPTGLVAVADLSGEPEPLVPLYLRRPDAKEPAPTPKSPAIPDVAGLNGSPAGTGADSTKGE
;
A
#
# COMPACT_ATOMS: atom_id res chain seq x y z
N MET A 1 -22.39 7.65 -23.68
CA MET A 1 -21.84 8.25 -22.46
C MET A 1 -20.55 7.50 -22.22
N SER A 2 -19.44 8.17 -22.40
CA SER A 2 -18.11 7.60 -22.18
C SER A 2 -17.84 7.60 -20.67
N GLY A 3 -17.27 6.54 -20.15
CA GLY A 3 -16.83 6.42 -18.77
C GLY A 3 -15.45 5.78 -18.78
N MET A 4 -14.67 6.01 -17.73
CA MET A 4 -13.37 5.40 -17.53
C MET A 4 -13.56 4.07 -16.82
N LEU A 5 -12.96 2.98 -17.34
CA LEU A 5 -12.90 1.68 -16.67
C LEU A 5 -11.58 1.55 -15.93
N VAL A 6 -11.64 1.42 -14.62
CA VAL A 6 -10.49 1.39 -13.73
C VAL A 6 -10.35 0.01 -13.10
N LEU A 7 -9.16 -0.57 -13.15
CA LEU A 7 -8.78 -1.72 -12.34
C LEU A 7 -8.22 -1.21 -11.00
N ALA A 8 -8.89 -1.51 -9.89
CA ALA A 8 -8.41 -1.18 -8.56
C ALA A 8 -7.96 -2.44 -7.82
N ILE A 9 -6.74 -2.45 -7.28
CA ILE A 9 -6.16 -3.58 -6.55
C ILE A 9 -5.54 -3.13 -5.23
N ASP A 10 -5.63 -3.99 -4.21
CA ASP A 10 -4.94 -3.79 -2.93
C ASP A 10 -4.49 -5.13 -2.34
N THR A 11 -3.26 -5.15 -1.86
CA THR A 11 -2.63 -6.30 -1.21
C THR A 11 -1.89 -5.88 0.07
N ALA A 12 -2.27 -4.72 0.62
CA ALA A 12 -1.65 -4.16 1.82
C ALA A 12 -2.14 -4.81 3.12
N THR A 13 -3.28 -5.49 3.09
CA THR A 13 -3.85 -6.17 4.26
C THR A 13 -3.77 -7.69 4.12
N THR A 14 -4.47 -8.42 4.98
CA THR A 14 -4.67 -9.87 4.82
C THR A 14 -5.68 -10.20 3.71
N ASP A 15 -6.39 -9.19 3.22
CA ASP A 15 -7.34 -9.34 2.14
C ASP A 15 -6.67 -8.98 0.81
N LEU A 16 -6.79 -9.87 -0.17
CA LEU A 16 -6.57 -9.54 -1.56
C LEU A 16 -7.82 -8.85 -2.07
N VAL A 17 -7.66 -7.62 -2.52
CA VAL A 17 -8.75 -6.82 -3.09
C VAL A 17 -8.45 -6.59 -4.56
N ALA A 18 -9.42 -6.88 -5.41
CA ALA A 18 -9.40 -6.52 -6.82
C ALA A 18 -10.81 -6.19 -7.30
N GLY A 19 -10.94 -5.25 -8.22
CA GLY A 19 -12.23 -4.95 -8.82
C GLY A 19 -12.13 -4.01 -10.00
N LEU A 20 -13.17 -4.06 -10.82
CA LEU A 20 -13.39 -3.19 -11.97
C LEU A 20 -14.41 -2.13 -11.56
N VAL A 21 -14.02 -0.87 -11.71
CA VAL A 21 -14.83 0.28 -11.30
C VAL A 21 -15.07 1.18 -12.50
N GLU A 22 -16.32 1.54 -12.74
CA GLU A 22 -16.70 2.51 -13.77
C GLU A 22 -16.82 3.90 -13.14
N VAL A 23 -16.07 4.85 -13.68
CA VAL A 23 -16.14 6.29 -13.37
C VAL A 23 -16.73 6.99 -14.56
N ARG A 24 -17.97 7.51 -14.44
CA ARG A 24 -18.65 8.16 -15.55
C ARG A 24 -18.22 9.60 -15.70
N ASP A 25 -18.22 10.09 -16.93
CA ASP A 25 -17.91 11.48 -17.24
C ASP A 25 -18.76 12.45 -16.41
N GLY A 26 -18.09 13.41 -15.75
CA GLY A 26 -18.73 14.40 -14.89
C GLY A 26 -19.15 13.90 -13.50
N GLN A 27 -18.90 12.63 -13.17
CA GLN A 27 -19.06 12.11 -11.82
C GLN A 27 -17.80 12.32 -10.97
N GLN A 28 -18.01 12.55 -9.70
CA GLN A 28 -16.92 12.51 -8.73
C GLN A 28 -16.46 11.05 -8.53
N PRO A 29 -15.15 10.78 -8.35
CA PRO A 29 -14.65 9.42 -8.09
C PRO A 29 -15.35 8.71 -6.93
N GLN A 30 -15.82 9.47 -5.93
CA GLN A 30 -16.58 8.96 -4.78
C GLN A 30 -17.95 8.36 -5.14
N SER A 31 -18.47 8.65 -6.34
CA SER A 31 -19.74 8.11 -6.85
C SER A 31 -19.53 6.96 -7.85
N ALA A 32 -18.31 6.46 -7.97
CA ALA A 32 -17.96 5.38 -8.88
C ALA A 32 -18.66 4.06 -8.50
N THR A 33 -18.95 3.23 -9.49
CA THR A 33 -19.68 1.96 -9.31
C THR A 33 -18.77 0.79 -9.63
N ALA A 34 -18.69 -0.18 -8.72
CA ALA A 34 -18.03 -1.45 -9.01
C ALA A 34 -18.87 -2.28 -9.97
N LEU A 35 -18.29 -2.70 -11.09
CA LEU A 35 -18.89 -3.65 -12.03
C LEU A 35 -18.73 -5.09 -11.54
N ALA A 36 -17.55 -5.40 -11.03
CA ALA A 36 -17.20 -6.68 -10.42
C ALA A 36 -16.11 -6.44 -9.38
N GLU A 37 -16.15 -7.17 -8.26
CA GLU A 37 -15.14 -7.08 -7.22
C GLU A 37 -14.94 -8.40 -6.48
N ARG A 38 -13.73 -8.57 -5.92
CA ARG A 38 -13.39 -9.67 -5.00
C ARG A 38 -12.62 -9.10 -3.82
N VAL A 39 -12.98 -9.58 -2.64
CA VAL A 39 -12.24 -9.39 -1.39
C VAL A 39 -12.02 -10.78 -0.80
N VAL A 40 -10.79 -11.26 -0.82
CA VAL A 40 -10.44 -12.64 -0.46
C VAL A 40 -9.39 -12.63 0.63
N ALA A 41 -9.75 -13.11 1.82
CA ALA A 41 -8.76 -13.31 2.88
C ALA A 41 -7.79 -14.42 2.47
N THR A 42 -6.50 -14.07 2.29
CA THR A 42 -5.48 -14.99 1.79
C THR A 42 -4.07 -14.61 2.25
N ARG A 43 -3.16 -15.58 2.18
CA ARG A 43 -1.72 -15.37 2.32
C ARG A 43 -0.97 -15.54 1.00
N SER A 44 -1.68 -15.93 -0.06
CA SER A 44 -1.14 -16.23 -1.40
C SER A 44 -1.48 -15.13 -2.41
N HIS A 45 -1.27 -13.85 -2.03
CA HIS A 45 -1.58 -12.70 -2.89
C HIS A 45 -0.92 -12.81 -4.27
N ASN A 46 0.34 -13.26 -4.32
CA ASN A 46 1.10 -13.40 -5.55
C ASN A 46 0.54 -14.47 -6.50
N GLU A 47 -0.09 -15.51 -5.98
CA GLU A 47 -0.66 -16.60 -6.77
C GLU A 47 -2.07 -16.26 -7.27
N LEU A 48 -2.83 -15.50 -6.48
CA LEU A 48 -4.25 -15.25 -6.71
C LEU A 48 -4.54 -13.95 -7.44
N LEU A 49 -3.69 -12.92 -7.34
CA LEU A 49 -4.02 -11.58 -7.83
C LEU A 49 -4.33 -11.57 -9.34
N VAL A 50 -3.43 -12.08 -10.18
CA VAL A 50 -3.64 -12.07 -11.64
C VAL A 50 -4.81 -12.97 -12.06
N PRO A 51 -4.95 -14.21 -11.58
CA PRO A 51 -6.15 -15.00 -11.83
C PRO A 51 -7.45 -14.30 -11.45
N THR A 52 -7.50 -13.65 -10.28
CA THR A 52 -8.68 -12.89 -9.83
C THR A 52 -9.01 -11.75 -10.81
N VAL A 53 -8.02 -11.01 -11.30
CA VAL A 53 -8.25 -9.94 -12.28
C VAL A 53 -8.83 -10.51 -13.59
N VAL A 54 -8.31 -11.64 -14.07
CA VAL A 54 -8.82 -12.30 -15.28
C VAL A 54 -10.28 -12.74 -15.10
N GLU A 55 -10.63 -13.31 -13.94
CA GLU A 55 -12.00 -13.70 -13.62
C GLU A 55 -12.96 -12.51 -13.58
N LEU A 56 -12.53 -11.39 -12.97
CA LEU A 56 -13.32 -10.17 -12.89
C LEU A 56 -13.58 -9.54 -14.27
N LEU A 57 -12.58 -9.52 -15.14
CA LEU A 57 -12.75 -9.05 -16.51
C LEU A 57 -13.76 -9.92 -17.27
N ALA A 58 -13.63 -11.25 -17.17
CA ALA A 58 -14.56 -12.18 -17.81
C ALA A 58 -16.00 -12.02 -17.27
N GLU A 59 -16.18 -11.86 -15.96
CA GLU A 59 -17.48 -11.63 -15.31
C GLU A 59 -18.16 -10.34 -15.78
N ALA A 60 -17.36 -9.27 -15.93
CA ALA A 60 -17.82 -7.99 -16.42
C ALA A 60 -18.01 -7.93 -17.94
N GLY A 61 -17.64 -8.97 -18.69
CA GLY A 61 -17.62 -8.97 -20.16
C GLY A 61 -16.66 -7.93 -20.73
N ARG A 62 -15.50 -7.77 -20.10
CA ARG A 62 -14.46 -6.82 -20.44
C ARG A 62 -13.14 -7.53 -20.74
N GLU A 63 -12.27 -6.84 -21.47
CA GLU A 63 -10.91 -7.27 -21.77
C GLU A 63 -9.88 -6.31 -21.14
N PHE A 64 -8.61 -6.73 -21.08
CA PHE A 64 -7.53 -5.85 -20.60
C PHE A 64 -7.41 -4.57 -21.41
N SER A 65 -7.70 -4.61 -22.70
CA SER A 65 -7.69 -3.46 -23.61
C SER A 65 -8.79 -2.42 -23.32
N ASP A 66 -9.80 -2.77 -22.51
CA ASP A 66 -10.87 -1.86 -22.11
C ASP A 66 -10.49 -1.00 -20.90
N LEU A 67 -9.37 -1.33 -20.24
CA LEU A 67 -8.91 -0.61 -19.05
C LEU A 67 -8.28 0.73 -19.43
N ASP A 68 -8.69 1.79 -18.74
CA ASP A 68 -8.19 3.16 -18.92
C ASP A 68 -7.14 3.55 -17.86
N ALA A 69 -7.19 2.94 -16.67
CA ALA A 69 -6.25 3.20 -15.59
C ALA A 69 -6.16 2.02 -14.62
N VAL A 70 -5.07 1.97 -13.84
CA VAL A 70 -4.93 1.08 -12.68
C VAL A 70 -4.74 1.91 -11.43
N ILE A 71 -5.45 1.56 -10.35
CA ILE A 71 -5.24 2.11 -9.02
C ILE A 71 -4.71 1.01 -8.12
N VAL A 72 -3.70 1.33 -7.31
CA VAL A 72 -3.12 0.36 -6.38
C VAL A 72 -2.95 0.93 -4.98
N GLY A 73 -3.35 0.15 -3.97
CA GLY A 73 -3.06 0.44 -2.58
C GLY A 73 -1.55 0.34 -2.31
N CYS A 74 -0.97 1.46 -1.85
CA CYS A 74 0.44 1.57 -1.48
C CYS A 74 0.69 1.39 0.03
N GLY A 75 -0.32 0.94 0.76
CA GLY A 75 -0.24 0.69 2.19
C GLY A 75 -0.85 1.80 3.06
N PRO A 76 -0.56 1.78 4.35
CA PRO A 76 0.46 0.95 5.01
C PRO A 76 0.12 -0.55 5.01
N GLY A 77 1.15 -1.38 5.04
CA GLY A 77 0.98 -2.83 5.01
C GLY A 77 2.29 -3.61 5.01
N PRO A 78 2.21 -4.96 5.12
CA PRO A 78 3.38 -5.83 5.09
C PRO A 78 4.14 -5.70 3.77
N PHE A 79 5.47 -5.63 3.88
CA PHE A 79 6.41 -5.40 2.79
C PHE A 79 6.18 -6.29 1.55
N THR A 80 5.96 -7.60 1.74
CA THR A 80 5.76 -8.53 0.61
C THR A 80 4.43 -8.27 -0.09
N GLY A 81 3.36 -8.04 0.67
CA GLY A 81 2.04 -7.73 0.11
C GLY A 81 2.09 -6.49 -0.77
N LEU A 82 2.59 -5.37 -0.24
CA LEU A 82 2.70 -4.11 -0.98
C LEU A 82 3.44 -4.28 -2.31
N ARG A 83 4.56 -5.01 -2.30
CA ARG A 83 5.34 -5.24 -3.53
C ARG A 83 4.59 -6.04 -4.57
N VAL A 84 3.81 -7.05 -4.16
CA VAL A 84 3.02 -7.86 -5.09
C VAL A 84 2.01 -6.97 -5.82
N GLY A 85 1.20 -6.19 -5.10
CA GLY A 85 0.22 -5.30 -5.71
C GLY A 85 0.84 -4.25 -6.61
N MET A 86 1.82 -3.51 -6.10
CA MET A 86 2.47 -2.42 -6.83
C MET A 86 3.23 -2.91 -8.08
N ALA A 87 3.93 -4.04 -8.00
CA ALA A 87 4.63 -4.62 -9.15
C ALA A 87 3.64 -5.12 -10.22
N THR A 88 2.53 -5.74 -9.80
CA THR A 88 1.48 -6.19 -10.72
C THR A 88 0.79 -5.02 -11.39
N ALA A 89 0.44 -3.96 -10.63
CA ALA A 89 -0.14 -2.75 -11.17
C ALA A 89 0.79 -2.07 -12.20
N SER A 90 2.08 -1.94 -11.84
CA SER A 90 3.09 -1.38 -12.76
C SER A 90 3.23 -2.21 -14.03
N ALA A 91 3.19 -3.55 -13.91
CA ALA A 91 3.27 -4.44 -15.07
C ALA A 91 2.04 -4.27 -16.00
N PHE A 92 0.83 -4.16 -15.44
CA PHE A 92 -0.36 -3.86 -16.24
C PHE A 92 -0.28 -2.49 -16.91
N GLY A 93 0.07 -1.44 -16.16
CA GLY A 93 0.22 -0.11 -16.71
C GLY A 93 1.22 -0.05 -17.86
N GLN A 94 2.38 -0.69 -17.70
CA GLN A 94 3.41 -0.75 -18.74
C GLN A 94 2.97 -1.56 -19.96
N ALA A 95 2.32 -2.71 -19.77
CA ALA A 95 1.89 -3.58 -20.85
C ALA A 95 0.75 -2.97 -21.68
N LEU A 96 -0.14 -2.22 -21.03
CA LEU A 96 -1.32 -1.63 -21.66
C LEU A 96 -1.11 -0.16 -22.09
N GLY A 97 -0.03 0.48 -21.62
CA GLY A 97 0.23 1.89 -21.89
C GLY A 97 -0.75 2.84 -21.18
N ILE A 98 -1.25 2.46 -20.01
CA ILE A 98 -2.22 3.21 -19.21
C ILE A 98 -1.62 3.72 -17.90
N PRO A 99 -2.14 4.81 -17.31
CA PRO A 99 -1.65 5.36 -16.06
C PRO A 99 -1.88 4.41 -14.87
N VAL A 100 -0.97 4.49 -13.88
CA VAL A 100 -1.06 3.74 -12.62
C VAL A 100 -0.98 4.71 -11.46
N HIS A 101 -2.04 4.80 -10.66
CA HIS A 101 -2.11 5.69 -9.50
C HIS A 101 -1.97 4.91 -8.20
N GLY A 102 -1.05 5.35 -7.34
CA GLY A 102 -0.88 4.80 -6.00
C GLY A 102 -1.71 5.58 -4.98
N VAL A 103 -2.40 4.87 -4.08
CA VAL A 103 -3.21 5.49 -3.03
C VAL A 103 -2.91 4.88 -1.66
N CYS A 104 -3.19 5.62 -0.59
CA CYS A 104 -3.10 5.07 0.75
C CYS A 104 -4.31 4.15 1.03
N THR A 105 -4.03 2.91 1.42
CA THR A 105 -5.06 1.92 1.75
C THR A 105 -5.97 2.37 2.90
N HIS A 106 -5.41 3.01 3.93
CA HIS A 106 -6.20 3.52 5.05
C HIS A 106 -7.11 4.69 4.64
N ASP A 107 -6.67 5.56 3.73
CA ASP A 107 -7.50 6.65 3.19
C ASP A 107 -8.70 6.07 2.43
N ALA A 108 -8.49 4.99 1.66
CA ALA A 108 -9.56 4.30 0.96
C ALA A 108 -10.60 3.70 1.92
N VAL A 109 -10.16 3.09 3.02
CA VAL A 109 -11.06 2.57 4.08
C VAL A 109 -11.84 3.71 4.74
N ALA A 110 -11.16 4.82 5.06
CA ALA A 110 -11.81 5.98 5.68
C ALA A 110 -12.89 6.60 4.77
N GLN A 111 -12.67 6.63 3.47
CA GLN A 111 -13.67 7.10 2.50
C GLN A 111 -14.91 6.20 2.44
N LEU A 112 -14.75 4.88 2.57
CA LEU A 112 -15.89 3.97 2.67
C LEU A 112 -16.72 4.25 3.91
N ILE A 113 -16.06 4.46 5.06
CA ILE A 113 -16.73 4.81 6.32
C ILE A 113 -17.43 6.16 6.20
N HIS A 114 -16.76 7.17 5.62
CA HIS A 114 -17.34 8.49 5.41
C HIS A 114 -18.55 8.48 4.47
N ALA A 115 -18.52 7.65 3.43
CA ALA A 115 -19.64 7.50 2.49
C ALA A 115 -20.90 6.89 3.17
N ASP A 116 -20.69 5.99 4.14
CA ASP A 116 -21.76 5.38 4.94
C ASP A 116 -22.23 6.31 6.07
N ARG A 117 -21.31 7.06 6.69
CA ARG A 117 -21.54 7.94 7.84
C ARG A 117 -20.84 9.29 7.65
N ALA A 118 -21.46 10.18 6.89
CA ALA A 118 -20.94 11.52 6.67
C ALA A 118 -20.73 12.27 7.99
N GLY A 119 -19.58 12.92 8.15
CA GLY A 119 -19.20 13.66 9.36
C GLY A 119 -18.55 12.81 10.45
N ALA A 120 -18.58 11.48 10.34
CA ALA A 120 -17.99 10.61 11.36
C ALA A 120 -16.47 10.75 11.44
N SER A 121 -15.97 10.69 12.68
CA SER A 121 -14.56 10.44 12.98
C SER A 121 -14.30 8.95 12.94
N CYS A 122 -13.24 8.51 12.27
CA CYS A 122 -12.89 7.10 12.27
C CYS A 122 -11.41 6.84 12.49
N LEU A 123 -11.12 5.81 13.27
CA LEU A 123 -9.78 5.26 13.47
C LEU A 123 -9.67 3.96 12.67
N VAL A 124 -8.79 3.97 11.67
CA VAL A 124 -8.50 2.79 10.85
C VAL A 124 -7.26 2.10 11.39
N VAL A 125 -7.39 0.82 11.72
CA VAL A 125 -6.30 0.00 12.28
C VAL A 125 -6.16 -1.28 11.47
N THR A 126 -4.93 -1.63 11.09
CA THR A 126 -4.60 -2.88 10.40
C THR A 126 -3.39 -3.59 11.02
N ASP A 127 -3.21 -4.87 10.71
CA ASP A 127 -2.14 -5.70 11.29
C ASP A 127 -0.78 -5.36 10.69
N ALA A 128 0.13 -4.81 11.49
CA ALA A 128 1.52 -4.55 11.12
C ALA A 128 2.43 -5.77 11.36
N ARG A 129 1.89 -6.91 11.79
CA ARG A 129 2.64 -8.07 12.26
C ARG A 129 3.47 -7.78 13.51
N ARG A 130 4.10 -8.81 14.09
CA ARG A 130 5.03 -8.68 15.22
C ARG A 130 4.46 -7.93 16.44
N ARG A 131 3.16 -8.05 16.69
CA ARG A 131 2.43 -7.38 17.78
C ARG A 131 2.40 -5.86 17.66
N GLU A 132 2.40 -5.34 16.44
CA GLU A 132 2.21 -3.92 16.13
C GLU A 132 1.02 -3.76 15.20
N VAL A 133 0.50 -2.55 15.16
CA VAL A 133 -0.61 -2.13 14.30
C VAL A 133 -0.21 -0.91 13.49
N TYR A 134 -0.65 -0.88 12.23
CA TYR A 134 -0.72 0.37 11.48
C TYR A 134 -2.01 1.06 11.85
N TRP A 135 -1.99 2.37 11.97
CA TRP A 135 -3.16 3.15 12.30
C TRP A 135 -3.17 4.51 11.62
N ALA A 136 -4.36 5.04 11.37
CA ALA A 136 -4.56 6.42 10.96
C ALA A 136 -5.94 6.90 11.43
N HIS A 137 -6.04 8.18 11.80
CA HIS A 137 -7.23 8.81 12.34
C HIS A 137 -7.78 9.84 11.35
N TYR A 138 -9.09 9.82 11.14
CA TYR A 138 -9.79 10.62 10.14
C TYR A 138 -10.98 11.33 10.75
N ARG A 139 -11.31 12.49 10.17
CA ARG A 139 -12.56 13.21 10.41
C ARG A 139 -13.07 13.73 9.06
N ASP A 140 -14.35 13.59 8.80
CA ASP A 140 -14.97 14.01 7.52
C ASP A 140 -14.24 13.46 6.28
N GLY A 141 -13.75 12.22 6.35
CA GLY A 141 -12.98 11.59 5.29
C GLY A 141 -11.54 12.12 5.14
N ALA A 142 -11.15 13.18 5.84
CA ALA A 142 -9.80 13.73 5.83
C ALA A 142 -8.94 13.14 6.95
N ARG A 143 -7.70 12.78 6.63
CA ARG A 143 -6.74 12.26 7.61
C ARG A 143 -6.26 13.39 8.53
N ILE A 144 -6.39 13.19 9.84
CA ILE A 144 -5.96 14.15 10.86
C ILE A 144 -4.72 13.67 11.64
N ALA A 145 -4.44 12.36 11.67
CA ALA A 145 -3.22 11.80 12.25
C ALA A 145 -2.83 10.47 11.59
N GLY A 146 -1.56 10.13 11.62
CA GLY A 146 -1.01 8.94 10.95
C GLY A 146 -0.81 9.13 9.44
N PRO A 147 -0.61 8.07 8.64
CA PRO A 147 -0.47 6.70 9.13
C PRO A 147 0.85 6.49 9.88
N ASP A 148 0.81 5.68 10.93
CA ASP A 148 1.98 5.33 11.72
C ASP A 148 1.90 3.86 12.20
N VAL A 149 2.96 3.37 12.85
CA VAL A 149 3.06 2.01 13.38
C VAL A 149 3.46 2.04 14.84
N VAL A 150 2.67 1.35 15.69
CA VAL A 150 2.91 1.28 17.14
C VAL A 150 2.50 -0.08 17.70
N ALA A 151 2.95 -0.40 18.89
CA ALA A 151 2.33 -1.49 19.67
C ALA A 151 0.88 -1.10 20.03
N PRO A 152 -0.10 -2.02 20.01
CA PRO A 152 -1.49 -1.69 20.29
C PRO A 152 -1.69 -0.92 21.61
N ALA A 153 -0.98 -1.29 22.66
CA ALA A 153 -1.06 -0.62 23.97
C ALA A 153 -0.44 0.80 23.99
N GLU A 154 0.35 1.15 22.98
CA GLU A 154 0.99 2.46 22.83
C GLU A 154 0.23 3.38 21.87
N LEU A 155 -0.83 2.89 21.23
CA LEU A 155 -1.68 3.69 20.37
C LEU A 155 -2.29 4.85 21.16
N ARG A 156 -2.05 6.07 20.68
CA ARG A 156 -2.61 7.29 21.27
C ARG A 156 -3.18 8.14 20.15
N ILE A 157 -4.36 8.65 20.39
CA ILE A 157 -5.04 9.64 19.54
C ILE A 157 -5.27 10.90 20.35
N ASP A 158 -5.58 11.98 19.68
CA ASP A 158 -5.95 13.24 20.36
C ASP A 158 -7.32 13.05 21.05
N ASP A 159 -7.33 13.10 22.38
CA ASP A 159 -8.54 12.93 23.21
C ASP A 159 -9.62 13.99 22.93
N ALA A 160 -9.24 15.11 22.29
CA ALA A 160 -10.20 16.13 21.87
C ALA A 160 -11.08 15.67 20.69
N VAL A 161 -10.74 14.54 20.04
CA VAL A 161 -11.46 14.00 18.90
C VAL A 161 -12.09 12.66 19.27
N ALA A 162 -13.40 12.63 19.45
CA ALA A 162 -14.13 11.38 19.63
C ALA A 162 -13.94 10.46 18.41
N VAL A 163 -13.93 9.17 18.61
CA VAL A 163 -13.95 8.15 17.56
C VAL A 163 -15.37 7.60 17.45
N ASP A 164 -16.05 7.90 16.35
CA ASP A 164 -17.38 7.35 16.10
C ASP A 164 -17.27 5.89 15.59
N VAL A 165 -16.26 5.61 14.74
CA VAL A 165 -16.04 4.28 14.17
C VAL A 165 -14.59 3.84 14.35
N LEU A 166 -14.37 2.71 15.00
CA LEU A 166 -13.10 1.99 15.04
C LEU A 166 -13.14 0.82 14.04
N SER A 167 -12.41 0.96 12.92
CA SER A 167 -12.19 -0.15 11.99
C SER A 167 -10.94 -0.94 12.41
N VAL A 168 -11.13 -2.15 12.92
CA VAL A 168 -10.06 -3.00 13.42
C VAL A 168 -10.33 -4.48 13.14
N PRO A 169 -9.34 -5.28 12.68
CA PRO A 169 -9.49 -6.73 12.55
C PRO A 169 -9.83 -7.38 13.89
N GLU A 170 -10.72 -8.37 13.87
CA GLU A 170 -11.23 -9.03 15.08
C GLU A 170 -10.12 -9.56 16.00
N ASN A 171 -9.07 -10.13 15.42
CA ASN A 171 -7.91 -10.66 16.17
C ASN A 171 -7.07 -9.60 16.87
N LEU A 172 -7.26 -8.31 16.57
CA LEU A 172 -6.53 -7.19 17.19
C LEU A 172 -7.43 -6.35 18.12
N ARG A 173 -8.75 -6.54 18.05
CA ARG A 173 -9.74 -5.75 18.75
C ARG A 173 -9.46 -5.58 20.23
N GLU A 174 -9.31 -6.68 20.95
CA GLU A 174 -9.03 -6.65 22.39
C GLU A 174 -7.73 -5.90 22.71
N GLN A 175 -6.69 -6.10 21.89
CA GLN A 175 -5.38 -5.48 22.11
C GLN A 175 -5.44 -3.95 21.89
N VAL A 176 -6.18 -3.50 20.90
CA VAL A 176 -6.35 -2.06 20.62
C VAL A 176 -7.18 -1.39 21.69
N LEU A 177 -8.22 -2.05 22.19
CA LEU A 177 -9.06 -1.51 23.27
C LEU A 177 -8.33 -1.37 24.61
N THR A 178 -7.20 -2.06 24.82
CA THR A 178 -6.35 -1.86 26.01
C THR A 178 -5.65 -0.50 26.03
N ALA A 179 -5.61 0.22 24.90
CA ALA A 179 -5.02 1.56 24.79
C ALA A 179 -5.96 2.69 25.23
N ASP A 180 -7.07 2.38 25.87
CA ASP A 180 -8.11 3.34 26.28
C ASP A 180 -8.78 4.06 25.10
N ILE A 181 -8.87 3.35 23.97
CA ILE A 181 -9.58 3.83 22.79
C ILE A 181 -11.06 3.52 22.95
N HIS A 182 -11.89 4.57 22.92
CA HIS A 182 -13.35 4.46 22.97
C HIS A 182 -13.92 4.82 21.60
N ALA A 183 -14.81 3.99 21.08
CA ALA A 183 -15.53 4.22 19.84
C ALA A 183 -16.99 3.80 20.01
N ASP A 184 -17.90 4.52 19.35
CA ASP A 184 -19.34 4.21 19.39
C ASP A 184 -19.65 2.91 18.63
N ASP A 185 -18.93 2.66 17.53
CA ASP A 185 -19.01 1.45 16.74
C ASP A 185 -17.64 0.82 16.49
N ILE A 186 -17.55 -0.49 16.68
CA ILE A 186 -16.31 -1.25 16.48
C ILE A 186 -16.57 -2.34 15.44
N THR A 187 -15.97 -2.18 14.28
CA THR A 187 -16.17 -3.04 13.12
C THR A 187 -14.86 -3.31 12.39
N TYR A 188 -14.89 -4.08 11.34
CA TYR A 188 -13.79 -4.18 10.38
C TYR A 188 -14.30 -3.82 8.99
N VAL A 189 -13.76 -2.76 8.44
CA VAL A 189 -14.00 -2.35 7.05
C VAL A 189 -12.77 -2.72 6.23
N ALA A 190 -12.91 -3.73 5.38
CA ALA A 190 -11.87 -4.09 4.43
C ALA A 190 -11.74 -3.00 3.36
N PRO A 191 -10.55 -2.75 2.79
CA PRO A 191 -10.43 -1.92 1.61
C PRO A 191 -11.29 -2.50 0.48
N ARG A 192 -11.83 -1.62 -0.36
CA ARG A 192 -12.68 -1.99 -1.50
C ARG A 192 -12.26 -1.20 -2.74
N PRO A 193 -12.51 -1.74 -3.94
CA PRO A 193 -12.17 -1.06 -5.18
C PRO A 193 -12.73 0.36 -5.29
N THR A 194 -13.99 0.56 -4.88
CA THR A 194 -14.63 1.88 -4.88
C THR A 194 -13.97 2.87 -3.92
N GLY A 195 -13.51 2.41 -2.75
CA GLY A 195 -12.76 3.24 -1.80
C GLY A 195 -11.40 3.67 -2.35
N LEU A 196 -10.68 2.76 -3.03
CA LEU A 196 -9.40 3.07 -3.69
C LEU A 196 -9.59 4.13 -4.80
N VAL A 197 -10.64 3.97 -5.61
CA VAL A 197 -10.97 4.94 -6.66
C VAL A 197 -11.37 6.29 -6.06
N ALA A 198 -12.12 6.29 -4.97
CA ALA A 198 -12.61 7.51 -4.33
C ALA A 198 -11.50 8.46 -3.84
N VAL A 199 -10.31 7.94 -3.53
CA VAL A 199 -9.17 8.72 -3.04
C VAL A 199 -8.10 8.97 -4.11
N ALA A 200 -8.28 8.44 -5.33
CA ALA A 200 -7.34 8.63 -6.41
C ALA A 200 -7.58 9.96 -7.15
N ASP A 201 -6.50 10.66 -7.47
CA ASP A 201 -6.54 11.76 -8.44
C ASP A 201 -6.35 11.21 -9.85
N LEU A 202 -7.46 10.95 -10.53
CA LEU A 202 -7.48 10.45 -11.90
C LEU A 202 -7.31 11.56 -12.96
N SER A 203 -7.29 12.82 -12.54
CA SER A 203 -7.14 13.97 -13.43
C SER A 203 -5.69 14.42 -13.60
N GLY A 204 -4.83 14.04 -12.64
CA GLY A 204 -3.41 14.39 -12.61
C GLY A 204 -2.52 13.37 -13.32
N GLU A 205 -1.30 13.78 -13.64
CA GLU A 205 -0.25 12.85 -14.04
C GLU A 205 0.05 11.88 -12.88
N PRO A 206 0.19 10.56 -13.15
CA PRO A 206 0.46 9.60 -12.11
C PRO A 206 1.84 9.85 -11.48
N GLU A 207 1.88 9.92 -10.15
CA GLU A 207 3.13 9.97 -9.41
C GLU A 207 3.81 8.60 -9.35
N PRO A 208 5.14 8.54 -9.18
CA PRO A 208 5.83 7.29 -8.94
C PRO A 208 5.24 6.52 -7.75
N LEU A 209 5.03 5.22 -7.91
CA LEU A 209 4.53 4.39 -6.83
C LEU A 209 5.53 4.32 -5.68
N VAL A 210 5.16 4.84 -4.52
CA VAL A 210 5.98 4.82 -3.30
C VAL A 210 5.27 4.02 -2.22
N PRO A 211 5.84 2.87 -1.79
CA PRO A 211 5.22 2.10 -0.72
C PRO A 211 5.34 2.81 0.63
N LEU A 212 4.27 2.82 1.41
CA LEU A 212 4.25 3.38 2.75
C LEU A 212 4.91 2.40 3.75
N TYR A 213 6.25 2.35 3.70
CA TYR A 213 7.05 1.54 4.64
C TYR A 213 7.23 2.29 5.96
N LEU A 214 6.30 2.13 6.89
CA LEU A 214 6.36 2.76 8.20
C LEU A 214 7.29 2.03 9.17
N ARG A 215 7.70 0.82 8.83
CA ARG A 215 8.66 0.04 9.61
C ARG A 215 10.02 -0.02 8.91
N ARG A 216 11.10 0.13 9.68
CA ARG A 216 12.45 -0.10 9.16
C ARG A 216 12.65 -1.59 8.85
N PRO A 217 13.37 -1.94 7.78
CA PRO A 217 13.76 -3.32 7.52
C PRO A 217 14.51 -3.93 8.72
N ASP A 218 14.11 -5.13 9.13
CA ASP A 218 14.76 -5.85 10.25
C ASP A 218 16.03 -6.61 9.82
N ALA A 219 16.48 -6.45 8.58
CA ALA A 219 17.68 -7.08 8.08
C ALA A 219 18.89 -6.57 8.88
N LYS A 220 19.44 -7.41 9.74
CA LYS A 220 20.76 -7.21 10.33
C LYS A 220 21.79 -7.65 9.30
N GLU A 221 22.86 -6.87 9.14
CA GLU A 221 24.00 -7.37 8.36
C GLU A 221 24.41 -8.74 8.90
N PRO A 222 24.52 -9.76 8.02
CA PRO A 222 25.01 -11.05 8.47
C PRO A 222 26.40 -10.86 9.08
N ALA A 223 26.64 -11.51 10.20
CA ALA A 223 28.00 -11.51 10.77
C ALA A 223 28.99 -11.95 9.67
N PRO A 224 30.15 -11.31 9.56
CA PRO A 224 31.12 -11.67 8.53
C PRO A 224 31.44 -13.15 8.65
N THR A 225 31.06 -13.90 7.65
CA THR A 225 31.32 -15.34 7.58
C THR A 225 32.85 -15.49 7.42
N PRO A 226 33.52 -16.32 8.21
CA PRO A 226 34.94 -16.59 8.00
C PRO A 226 35.14 -17.03 6.53
N LYS A 227 36.07 -16.40 5.83
CA LYS A 227 36.37 -16.80 4.44
C LYS A 227 36.75 -18.28 4.44
N SER A 228 36.15 -19.06 3.57
CA SER A 228 36.55 -20.43 3.37
C SER A 228 38.05 -20.50 3.02
N PRO A 229 38.83 -21.38 3.65
CA PRO A 229 40.26 -21.54 3.29
C PRO A 229 40.48 -21.89 1.81
N ALA A 230 39.43 -22.32 1.10
CA ALA A 230 39.44 -22.62 -0.33
C ALA A 230 39.33 -21.35 -1.22
N ILE A 231 39.04 -20.18 -0.66
CA ILE A 231 38.94 -18.91 -1.41
C ILE A 231 40.28 -18.19 -1.24
N PRO A 232 41.12 -18.05 -2.29
CA PRO A 232 42.37 -17.30 -2.23
C PRO A 232 42.10 -15.85 -1.82
N ASP A 233 42.99 -15.30 -1.00
CA ASP A 233 42.89 -13.89 -0.62
C ASP A 233 43.31 -13.00 -1.80
N VAL A 234 42.34 -12.37 -2.47
CA VAL A 234 42.54 -11.49 -3.63
C VAL A 234 42.92 -10.05 -3.22
N ALA A 235 43.22 -9.81 -1.96
CA ALA A 235 43.61 -8.48 -1.46
C ALA A 235 44.89 -7.90 -2.12
N GLY A 236 45.63 -8.70 -2.89
CA GLY A 236 46.80 -8.25 -3.62
C GLY A 236 46.57 -7.80 -5.08
N LEU A 237 45.34 -7.93 -5.62
CA LEU A 237 45.08 -7.60 -7.04
C LEU A 237 44.61 -6.16 -7.29
N ASN A 238 44.36 -5.38 -6.25
CA ASN A 238 44.07 -3.95 -6.37
C ASN A 238 45.30 -3.07 -6.12
N GLY A 239 46.43 -3.42 -6.74
CA GLY A 239 47.58 -2.57 -6.80
C GLY A 239 47.27 -1.33 -7.64
N SER A 240 47.13 -0.17 -7.02
CA SER A 240 47.22 1.13 -7.70
C SER A 240 48.50 1.18 -8.51
N PRO A 241 48.50 1.66 -9.75
CA PRO A 241 49.71 1.88 -10.49
C PRO A 241 50.56 2.91 -9.76
N ALA A 242 51.79 2.52 -9.40
CA ALA A 242 52.80 3.38 -8.81
C ALA A 242 53.03 4.58 -9.73
N GLY A 243 52.80 5.77 -9.21
CA GLY A 243 53.16 7.00 -9.90
C GLY A 243 54.70 7.04 -10.14
N THR A 244 55.10 7.05 -11.38
CA THR A 244 56.45 7.33 -11.80
C THR A 244 56.78 8.76 -11.43
N GLY A 245 57.56 8.92 -10.38
CA GLY A 245 58.21 10.19 -10.03
C GLY A 245 59.16 10.59 -11.14
N ALA A 246 58.91 11.72 -11.76
CA ALA A 246 59.91 12.41 -12.60
C ALA A 246 60.85 13.20 -11.68
N ASP A 247 62.05 12.69 -11.56
CA ASP A 247 63.21 13.38 -11.04
C ASP A 247 63.58 14.50 -12.03
N SER A 248 63.58 15.76 -11.62
CA SER A 248 64.17 16.87 -12.34
C SER A 248 65.26 17.45 -11.49
N THR A 249 66.49 16.92 -11.74
CA THR A 249 67.74 17.51 -11.33
C THR A 249 68.01 18.85 -11.98
N LYS A 250 68.42 19.76 -11.16
CA LYS A 250 69.15 21.01 -11.32
C LYS A 250 70.04 21.15 -12.57
N GLY A 251 70.17 22.38 -13.03
CA GLY A 251 71.25 22.91 -13.79
C GLY A 251 71.12 24.41 -13.99
N GLU A 252 71.96 25.16 -13.25
CA GLU A 252 72.46 26.55 -13.42
C GLU A 252 71.47 27.69 -13.59
#